data_5f1bde6aabd46dbe9a86a6087146d82d
#
_entry.id   5f1bde6aabd46dbe9a86a6087146d82d
#
_cell.length_a   1.000
_cell.length_b   1.000
_cell.length_c   1.000
_cell.angle_alpha   90.00
_cell.angle_beta   90.00
_cell.angle_gamma   90.00
#
_symmetry.space_group_name_H-M   'P 1'
#
loop_
_entity.id
_entity.type
_entity.pdbx_description
1 polymer ?
#
loop_
_entity_poly.entity_id
_entity_poly.type
_entity_poly.pdbx_seq_one_letter_code
_entity_poly.pdbx_strand_id
1 'polypeptide(L)'
;MKRRKPVVSLLAASAAGLMLSATSVFAVDSGPTVPNTSCMQKVFGSPVSGSNKLNCTANDIRLSRAISVSPDKCTAGLKFNLTATFETVVTANARYDGAFFFRTDGGANARGDGTTATGSCSVSQLNTNGPGLNLDGDSCGDLNAGTYNVTFTIPDVLCQDTNGDGFLNLPNCTSWHSNQGTACSLDTNVADANPDTKSKCVCDDTFQVPVLVEEGTISALKDVTPNTPSSRPEPGGEFQYTISVKNTASAVNMTLDRICDDQYGTIAVATRNPPLTCPAGALGSINSTTCVLTPDVVLVPGGNSNPDTPGSVYSCTFKASVTGGVQSVTDIVTFFGHDANNKATKATDSAQVSISDVPPSVTVVKSLDGIACADVNYRVKVTNTDAGDADITLSSLVDNQFGNIASVQGSVLSTTCAVPQTIGKVDPNVTGSGIYECTFRAHFCGTSNTDVVTATVHDGDNPTTNVTADSNSLKVTISATVGP
;
A
#
# COMPACT_ATOMS: atom_id res chain seq x y z
N MET A 1 -2.59 -21.69 43.30
CA MET A 1 -2.05 -20.34 43.58
C MET A 1 -0.61 -20.45 44.03
N LYS A 2 0.37 -20.15 43.16
CA LYS A 2 1.78 -19.93 43.51
C LYS A 2 2.32 -18.88 42.55
N ARG A 3 2.54 -17.68 43.08
CA ARG A 3 3.18 -16.55 42.38
C ARG A 3 4.67 -16.86 42.23
N ARG A 4 5.19 -16.79 41.01
CA ARG A 4 6.64 -16.77 40.73
C ARG A 4 7.06 -15.30 40.55
N LYS A 5 8.05 -14.88 41.36
CA LYS A 5 8.75 -13.59 41.27
C LYS A 5 9.81 -13.68 40.15
N PRO A 6 10.05 -12.61 39.40
CA PRO A 6 11.19 -12.56 38.48
C PRO A 6 12.49 -12.29 39.25
N VAL A 7 13.52 -13.03 38.90
CA VAL A 7 14.90 -12.85 39.35
C VAL A 7 15.53 -11.81 38.44
N VAL A 8 15.92 -10.66 39.01
CA VAL A 8 16.76 -9.66 38.34
C VAL A 8 18.22 -10.04 38.51
N SER A 9 18.91 -10.43 37.45
CA SER A 9 20.36 -10.61 37.42
C SER A 9 21.03 -9.28 37.11
N LEU A 10 21.70 -8.71 38.10
CA LEU A 10 22.68 -7.63 37.92
C LEU A 10 23.92 -8.19 37.26
N LEU A 11 24.21 -7.82 36.02
CA LEU A 11 25.55 -7.99 35.43
C LEU A 11 26.35 -6.71 35.73
N ALA A 12 27.39 -6.88 36.52
CA ALA A 12 28.44 -5.89 36.74
C ALA A 12 29.32 -5.80 35.48
N ALA A 13 29.25 -4.69 34.76
CA ALA A 13 30.12 -4.37 33.66
C ALA A 13 31.43 -3.77 34.22
N SER A 14 32.53 -4.47 34.09
CA SER A 14 33.88 -3.96 34.34
C SER A 14 34.25 -2.94 33.27
N ALA A 15 34.39 -1.68 33.61
CA ALA A 15 34.92 -0.64 32.73
C ALA A 15 36.44 -0.81 32.60
N ALA A 16 36.87 -1.49 31.52
CA ALA A 16 38.25 -1.38 31.07
C ALA A 16 38.41 -0.10 30.29
N GLY A 17 39.04 0.91 30.87
CA GLY A 17 39.35 2.17 30.22
C GLY A 17 40.33 1.96 29.06
N LEU A 18 39.82 1.97 27.84
CA LEU A 18 40.64 2.18 26.65
C LEU A 18 40.92 3.69 26.57
N MET A 19 42.15 4.08 26.88
CA MET A 19 42.62 5.43 26.52
C MET A 19 42.75 5.48 24.99
N LEU A 20 41.68 5.93 24.31
CA LEU A 20 41.81 6.40 22.92
C LEU A 20 42.62 7.71 23.01
N SER A 21 43.86 7.67 22.51
CA SER A 21 44.57 8.89 22.12
C SER A 21 43.74 9.56 21.01
N ALA A 22 43.03 10.62 21.38
CA ALA A 22 42.36 11.47 20.40
C ALA A 22 43.45 12.19 19.59
N THR A 23 43.83 11.58 18.46
CA THR A 23 44.49 12.37 17.43
C THR A 23 43.43 13.37 16.96
N SER A 24 43.68 14.64 17.12
CA SER A 24 42.83 15.71 16.59
C SER A 24 42.84 15.60 15.08
N VAL A 25 41.73 15.05 14.60
CA VAL A 25 41.50 14.88 13.16
C VAL A 25 40.92 16.20 12.69
N PHE A 26 41.74 17.03 12.04
CA PHE A 26 41.25 18.21 11.32
C PHE A 26 40.63 17.74 10.02
N ALA A 27 39.31 17.98 9.83
CA ALA A 27 38.69 17.89 8.54
C ALA A 27 39.26 19.01 7.67
N VAL A 28 39.88 18.69 6.58
CA VAL A 28 40.52 19.66 5.72
C VAL A 28 39.84 19.69 4.39
N ASP A 29 39.60 20.91 3.91
CA ASP A 29 39.04 21.15 2.59
C ASP A 29 40.04 20.64 1.53
N SER A 30 39.59 19.74 0.70
CA SER A 30 40.29 19.36 -0.53
C SER A 30 40.19 20.53 -1.50
N GLY A 31 41.19 20.77 -2.29
CA GLY A 31 41.14 21.78 -3.34
C GLY A 31 39.90 21.68 -4.24
N PRO A 32 39.81 22.50 -5.29
CA PRO A 32 38.62 22.58 -6.14
C PRO A 32 38.27 21.22 -6.75
N THR A 33 36.98 20.91 -6.77
CA THR A 33 36.44 19.75 -7.47
C THR A 33 35.91 20.19 -8.83
N VAL A 34 36.39 19.57 -9.90
CA VAL A 34 35.90 19.79 -11.26
C VAL A 34 34.83 18.74 -11.58
N PRO A 35 33.57 19.16 -11.79
CA PRO A 35 32.47 18.24 -12.04
C PRO A 35 32.46 17.71 -13.47
N ASN A 36 31.93 16.52 -13.64
CA ASN A 36 31.57 15.92 -14.93
C ASN A 36 32.70 15.88 -15.98
N THR A 37 33.93 15.72 -15.51
CA THR A 37 35.06 15.51 -16.38
C THR A 37 35.13 14.04 -16.81
N SER A 38 36.07 13.76 -17.69
CA SER A 38 36.35 12.39 -18.06
C SER A 38 37.00 11.63 -16.89
N CYS A 39 36.68 10.37 -16.76
CA CYS A 39 37.35 9.49 -15.81
C CYS A 39 38.81 9.26 -16.15
N MET A 40 39.58 8.74 -15.23
CA MET A 40 41.05 8.69 -15.27
C MET A 40 41.63 8.14 -16.58
N GLN A 41 41.04 7.06 -17.12
CA GLN A 41 41.51 6.45 -18.37
C GLN A 41 41.46 7.41 -19.56
N LYS A 42 40.44 8.27 -19.64
CA LYS A 42 40.30 9.24 -20.73
C LYS A 42 41.21 10.46 -20.56
N VAL A 43 41.39 10.88 -19.31
CA VAL A 43 42.25 12.02 -18.95
C VAL A 43 43.70 11.67 -19.21
N PHE A 44 44.13 10.49 -18.80
CA PHE A 44 45.53 10.03 -18.91
C PHE A 44 45.76 8.94 -19.96
N GLY A 45 44.74 8.57 -20.68
CA GLY A 45 44.74 7.41 -21.59
C GLY A 45 45.38 7.66 -22.93
N SER A 46 46.33 8.53 -23.05
CA SER A 46 47.13 8.59 -24.24
C SER A 46 48.40 7.75 -24.14
N PRO A 47 48.88 7.26 -25.19
CA PRO A 47 49.32 5.89 -25.37
C PRO A 47 50.70 5.63 -24.83
N VAL A 48 50.76 4.94 -23.73
CA VAL A 48 51.92 4.07 -23.57
C VAL A 48 51.67 2.91 -24.52
N SER A 49 52.45 2.83 -25.56
CA SER A 49 52.35 1.89 -26.66
C SER A 49 52.04 0.47 -26.19
N GLY A 50 50.89 -0.06 -26.59
CA GLY A 50 50.61 -1.49 -26.61
C GLY A 50 49.56 -2.05 -25.68
N SER A 51 49.13 -1.39 -24.63
CA SER A 51 47.96 -1.79 -23.85
C SER A 51 47.18 -0.57 -23.40
N ASN A 52 45.97 -0.46 -23.87
CA ASN A 52 45.13 0.73 -23.71
C ASN A 52 44.48 0.87 -22.32
N LYS A 53 44.99 0.23 -21.29
CA LYS A 53 44.47 0.28 -19.94
C LYS A 53 45.51 0.79 -18.95
N LEU A 54 45.14 1.80 -18.18
CA LEU A 54 45.92 2.18 -17.01
C LEU A 54 45.98 0.99 -16.02
N ASN A 55 47.16 0.70 -15.53
CA ASN A 55 47.34 -0.31 -14.48
C ASN A 55 47.38 0.34 -13.12
N CYS A 56 46.21 0.53 -12.51
CA CYS A 56 46.04 1.15 -11.20
C CYS A 56 46.08 0.08 -10.07
N THR A 57 47.29 -0.46 -9.83
CA THR A 57 47.53 -1.50 -8.80
C THR A 57 48.44 -1.04 -7.67
N ALA A 58 48.95 0.18 -7.72
CA ALA A 58 49.71 0.76 -6.61
C ALA A 58 48.76 0.97 -5.40
N ASN A 59 49.29 1.03 -4.19
CA ASN A 59 48.48 1.13 -2.98
C ASN A 59 49.06 2.14 -1.98
N ASP A 60 49.73 3.17 -2.49
CA ASP A 60 50.40 4.14 -1.62
C ASP A 60 49.44 5.19 -1.08
N ILE A 61 48.40 5.58 -1.84
CA ILE A 61 47.32 6.46 -1.39
C ILE A 61 45.99 5.84 -1.76
N ARG A 62 45.09 5.67 -0.78
CA ARG A 62 43.75 5.14 -1.01
C ARG A 62 42.73 5.73 -0.05
N LEU A 63 41.48 5.81 -0.45
CA LEU A 63 40.35 5.99 0.46
C LEU A 63 40.05 4.65 1.14
N SER A 64 39.87 4.67 2.47
CA SER A 64 39.55 3.47 3.23
C SER A 64 38.07 3.39 3.57
N ARG A 65 37.44 4.52 3.90
CA ARG A 65 36.00 4.62 4.20
C ARG A 65 35.57 6.09 4.20
N ALA A 66 34.26 6.32 4.08
CA ALA A 66 33.64 7.58 4.39
C ALA A 66 33.35 7.65 5.92
N ILE A 67 33.73 8.75 6.57
CA ILE A 67 33.56 9.01 8.02
C ILE A 67 32.25 9.78 8.27
N SER A 68 31.98 10.78 7.43
CA SER A 68 30.76 11.58 7.47
C SER A 68 30.30 11.91 6.06
N VAL A 69 28.99 12.08 5.91
CA VAL A 69 28.34 12.39 4.64
C VAL A 69 27.23 13.41 4.83
N SER A 70 26.98 14.20 3.80
CA SER A 70 25.84 15.11 3.71
C SER A 70 25.42 15.28 2.23
N PRO A 71 24.16 15.02 1.88
CA PRO A 71 23.11 14.41 2.70
C PRO A 71 23.41 12.95 3.08
N ASP A 72 22.73 12.43 4.11
CA ASP A 72 22.80 11.02 4.52
C ASP A 72 21.85 10.11 3.77
N LYS A 73 21.02 10.68 2.85
CA LYS A 73 20.04 9.99 2.01
C LYS A 73 19.97 10.62 0.64
N CYS A 74 19.65 9.81 -0.34
CA CYS A 74 19.40 10.28 -1.71
C CYS A 74 18.28 9.49 -2.38
N THR A 75 17.66 10.09 -3.39
CA THR A 75 16.61 9.43 -4.20
C THR A 75 17.24 8.62 -5.31
N ALA A 76 16.97 7.33 -5.38
CA ALA A 76 17.46 6.43 -6.41
C ALA A 76 17.27 7.03 -7.83
N GLY A 77 18.35 7.04 -8.63
CA GLY A 77 18.35 7.53 -10.00
C GLY A 77 18.39 9.04 -10.17
N LEU A 78 18.30 9.85 -9.11
CA LEU A 78 18.52 11.29 -9.19
C LEU A 78 19.98 11.66 -8.91
N LYS A 79 20.39 12.79 -9.45
CA LYS A 79 21.69 13.37 -9.16
C LYS A 79 21.61 14.31 -7.97
N PHE A 80 22.66 14.32 -7.16
CA PHE A 80 22.76 15.19 -6.00
C PHE A 80 24.22 15.59 -5.73
N ASN A 81 24.44 16.62 -4.91
CA ASN A 81 25.77 16.99 -4.46
C ASN A 81 26.08 16.28 -3.16
N LEU A 82 27.18 15.55 -3.12
CA LEU A 82 27.66 14.84 -1.94
C LEU A 82 28.84 15.58 -1.31
N THR A 83 28.70 15.99 -0.07
CA THR A 83 29.84 16.40 0.75
C THR A 83 30.17 15.24 1.68
N ALA A 84 31.39 14.71 1.58
CA ALA A 84 31.82 13.57 2.38
C ALA A 84 33.25 13.76 2.90
N THR A 85 33.46 13.35 4.15
CA THR A 85 34.81 13.25 4.74
C THR A 85 35.26 11.80 4.63
N PHE A 86 36.39 11.59 3.98
CA PHE A 86 36.96 10.27 3.77
C PHE A 86 38.22 10.09 4.59
N GLU A 87 38.38 8.91 5.18
CA GLU A 87 39.65 8.46 5.72
C GLU A 87 40.55 8.03 4.56
N THR A 88 41.64 8.78 4.39
CA THR A 88 42.65 8.55 3.36
C THR A 88 43.89 7.93 3.99
N VAL A 89 44.28 6.77 3.54
CA VAL A 89 45.47 6.03 4.04
C VAL A 89 46.63 6.19 3.07
N VAL A 90 47.77 6.63 3.57
CA VAL A 90 49.02 6.77 2.83
C VAL A 90 50.07 5.85 3.43
N THR A 91 50.56 4.91 2.62
CA THR A 91 51.50 3.87 3.09
C THR A 91 52.97 4.16 2.76
N ALA A 92 53.24 5.17 1.97
CA ALA A 92 54.60 5.53 1.53
C ALA A 92 54.95 6.98 1.90
N ASN A 93 56.22 7.23 2.19
CA ASN A 93 56.71 8.58 2.44
C ASN A 93 56.77 9.38 1.15
N ALA A 94 56.34 10.65 1.24
CA ALA A 94 56.32 11.63 0.16
C ALA A 94 55.67 11.11 -1.13
N ARG A 95 54.37 11.39 -1.25
CA ARG A 95 53.60 11.27 -2.49
C ARG A 95 53.09 12.62 -2.88
N TYR A 96 53.30 13.02 -4.09
CA TYR A 96 53.11 14.36 -4.60
C TYR A 96 51.86 14.45 -5.46
N ASP A 97 51.19 15.60 -5.41
CA ASP A 97 50.09 15.96 -6.31
C ASP A 97 48.90 15.00 -6.26
N GLY A 98 48.47 14.62 -5.07
CA GLY A 98 47.36 13.65 -4.93
C GLY A 98 46.07 14.11 -5.56
N ALA A 99 45.50 13.33 -6.48
CA ALA A 99 44.22 13.59 -7.13
C ALA A 99 43.25 12.42 -6.94
N PHE A 100 41.95 12.75 -6.74
CA PHE A 100 40.89 11.77 -6.51
C PHE A 100 39.83 11.90 -7.58
N PHE A 101 39.47 10.78 -8.18
CA PHE A 101 38.46 10.64 -9.23
C PHE A 101 37.27 9.86 -8.66
N PHE A 102 36.09 10.46 -8.66
CA PHE A 102 34.85 9.84 -8.20
C PHE A 102 33.92 9.61 -9.36
N ARG A 103 33.45 8.37 -9.57
CA ARG A 103 32.48 8.06 -10.62
C ARG A 103 31.12 8.64 -10.25
N THR A 104 30.58 9.57 -11.08
CA THR A 104 29.36 10.31 -10.76
C THR A 104 28.15 9.93 -11.60
N ASP A 105 28.32 9.15 -12.67
CA ASP A 105 27.25 8.75 -13.59
C ASP A 105 26.67 7.34 -13.31
N GLY A 106 27.04 6.72 -12.19
CA GLY A 106 26.59 5.38 -11.83
C GLY A 106 27.32 4.24 -12.53
N GLY A 107 28.41 4.53 -13.24
CA GLY A 107 29.22 3.49 -13.86
C GLY A 107 30.01 2.65 -12.86
N ALA A 108 30.40 1.45 -13.26
CA ALA A 108 31.00 0.44 -12.38
C ALA A 108 32.43 0.73 -11.94
N ASN A 109 33.12 1.70 -12.52
CA ASN A 109 34.50 2.04 -12.15
C ASN A 109 34.86 3.49 -12.47
N ALA A 110 35.74 4.10 -11.68
CA ALA A 110 36.22 5.46 -11.86
C ALA A 110 37.48 5.54 -12.76
N ARG A 111 38.07 4.44 -13.09
CA ARG A 111 39.16 4.40 -14.10
C ARG A 111 38.61 4.71 -15.49
N GLY A 112 37.40 4.23 -15.82
CA GLY A 112 36.83 4.18 -17.17
C GLY A 112 37.38 2.99 -17.97
N ASP A 113 36.60 2.41 -18.87
CA ASP A 113 36.96 1.24 -19.62
C ASP A 113 37.26 1.53 -21.08
N GLY A 114 38.28 0.86 -21.61
CA GLY A 114 38.60 0.79 -23.05
C GLY A 114 39.28 2.00 -23.63
N THR A 115 39.53 1.94 -24.95
CA THR A 115 40.19 2.98 -25.75
C THR A 115 39.36 4.24 -25.93
N THR A 116 38.03 4.12 -25.77
CA THR A 116 37.06 5.22 -25.69
C THR A 116 36.53 5.25 -24.26
N ALA A 117 37.30 5.88 -23.38
CA ALA A 117 36.86 5.99 -21.99
C ALA A 117 35.47 6.63 -21.91
N THR A 118 34.47 5.82 -21.61
CA THR A 118 33.11 6.27 -21.35
C THR A 118 32.95 6.57 -19.89
N GLY A 119 32.16 7.59 -19.59
CA GLY A 119 31.75 7.91 -18.22
C GLY A 119 32.20 9.27 -17.73
N SER A 120 31.50 9.74 -16.73
CA SER A 120 31.74 11.02 -16.09
C SER A 120 32.25 10.81 -14.67
N CYS A 121 33.33 11.48 -14.34
CA CYS A 121 33.89 11.55 -13.00
C CYS A 121 33.98 13.00 -12.54
N SER A 122 33.85 13.21 -11.24
CA SER A 122 34.31 14.44 -10.61
C SER A 122 35.74 14.22 -10.12
N VAL A 123 36.59 15.21 -10.32
CA VAL A 123 38.02 15.13 -10.00
C VAL A 123 38.36 16.19 -8.96
N SER A 124 38.93 15.77 -7.83
CA SER A 124 39.41 16.66 -6.76
C SER A 124 40.90 16.53 -6.62
N GLN A 125 41.60 17.65 -6.74
CA GLN A 125 43.03 17.75 -6.50
C GLN A 125 43.28 18.20 -5.05
N LEU A 126 44.18 17.57 -4.32
CA LEU A 126 44.57 18.06 -3.01
C LEU A 126 45.24 19.43 -3.13
N ASN A 127 45.02 20.29 -2.15
CA ASN A 127 45.72 21.56 -2.05
C ASN A 127 46.69 21.58 -0.86
N THR A 128 47.58 22.56 -0.83
CA THR A 128 48.60 22.73 0.20
C THR A 128 48.06 23.27 1.53
N ASN A 129 46.78 23.69 1.60
CA ASN A 129 46.15 24.26 2.80
C ASN A 129 45.53 23.19 3.71
N GLY A 130 45.61 21.94 3.31
CA GLY A 130 44.96 20.84 3.98
C GLY A 130 45.90 19.85 4.67
N PRO A 131 45.57 18.56 4.75
CA PRO A 131 46.53 17.55 5.15
C PRO A 131 47.66 17.48 4.13
N GLY A 132 47.40 18.07 2.93
CA GLY A 132 48.42 18.25 1.92
C GLY A 132 49.53 19.15 2.42
N LEU A 133 50.75 18.59 2.39
CA LEU A 133 51.95 19.34 2.59
C LEU A 133 52.39 19.95 1.26
N ASN A 134 53.26 20.91 1.28
CA ASN A 134 53.96 21.31 0.06
C ASN A 134 55.43 20.86 0.22
N LEU A 135 55.72 19.69 -0.33
CA LEU A 135 57.03 19.05 -0.24
C LEU A 135 57.93 19.36 -1.41
N ASP A 136 57.37 19.87 -2.50
CA ASP A 136 58.11 20.14 -3.75
C ASP A 136 58.03 21.61 -4.23
N GLY A 137 57.21 22.44 -3.62
CA GLY A 137 57.21 23.90 -3.85
C GLY A 137 56.14 24.36 -4.86
N ASP A 138 55.18 23.55 -5.21
CA ASP A 138 54.08 23.94 -6.07
C ASP A 138 52.75 24.19 -5.32
N SER A 139 51.57 24.18 -5.96
CA SER A 139 50.29 24.50 -5.36
C SER A 139 49.41 23.28 -5.04
N CYS A 140 49.80 22.09 -5.47
CA CYS A 140 49.09 20.86 -5.17
C CYS A 140 49.53 20.26 -3.84
N GLY A 141 48.65 19.46 -3.26
CA GLY A 141 48.87 18.88 -1.93
C GLY A 141 49.64 17.57 -1.98
N ASP A 142 50.69 17.47 -1.17
CA ASP A 142 51.54 16.31 -1.00
C ASP A 142 51.20 15.56 0.29
N LEU A 143 51.45 14.27 0.35
CA LEU A 143 51.16 13.44 1.49
C LEU A 143 52.37 12.60 1.93
N ASN A 144 52.62 12.58 3.24
CA ASN A 144 53.51 11.63 3.90
C ASN A 144 52.72 10.38 4.34
N ALA A 145 53.47 9.32 4.71
CA ALA A 145 52.84 8.15 5.33
C ALA A 145 51.99 8.54 6.55
N GLY A 146 50.74 8.07 6.58
CA GLY A 146 49.83 8.38 7.67
C GLY A 146 48.36 8.12 7.28
N THR A 147 47.46 8.51 8.18
CA THR A 147 46.02 8.49 7.93
C THR A 147 45.47 9.91 8.10
N TYR A 148 44.73 10.35 7.11
CA TYR A 148 44.20 11.71 7.00
C TYR A 148 42.70 11.68 6.80
N ASN A 149 41.98 12.68 7.32
CA ASN A 149 40.59 12.91 6.96
C ASN A 149 40.50 14.04 5.96
N VAL A 150 40.03 13.71 4.77
CA VAL A 150 39.90 14.65 3.64
C VAL A 150 38.43 14.81 3.28
N THR A 151 37.96 16.06 3.20
CA THR A 151 36.59 16.37 2.82
C THR A 151 36.51 16.75 1.36
N PHE A 152 35.62 16.12 0.63
CA PHE A 152 35.32 16.45 -0.77
C PHE A 152 33.84 16.86 -0.89
N THR A 153 33.58 17.87 -1.72
CA THR A 153 32.24 18.17 -2.23
C THR A 153 32.19 17.70 -3.69
N ILE A 154 31.47 16.61 -3.92
CA ILE A 154 31.38 15.93 -5.20
C ILE A 154 30.02 16.25 -5.83
N PRO A 155 29.97 17.08 -6.89
CA PRO A 155 28.72 17.46 -7.53
C PRO A 155 28.21 16.36 -8.46
N ASP A 156 26.88 16.39 -8.73
CA ASP A 156 26.18 15.59 -9.71
C ASP A 156 26.34 14.07 -9.55
N VAL A 157 26.49 13.56 -8.33
CA VAL A 157 26.56 12.13 -8.04
C VAL A 157 25.20 11.49 -8.31
N LEU A 158 25.17 10.48 -9.17
CA LEU A 158 23.97 9.67 -9.39
C LEU A 158 23.73 8.78 -8.16
N CYS A 159 22.57 8.94 -7.54
CA CYS A 159 22.13 8.13 -6.42
C CYS A 159 21.85 6.70 -6.91
N GLN A 160 22.73 5.76 -6.61
CA GLN A 160 22.62 4.39 -7.10
C GLN A 160 23.20 3.38 -6.12
N ASP A 161 22.42 2.34 -5.84
CA ASP A 161 22.82 1.12 -5.18
C ASP A 161 22.96 0.03 -6.26
N THR A 162 24.19 -0.38 -6.56
CA THR A 162 24.46 -1.38 -7.60
C THR A 162 24.56 -2.79 -7.07
N ASN A 163 24.73 -2.96 -5.77
CA ASN A 163 24.90 -4.26 -5.12
C ASN A 163 23.68 -4.69 -4.28
N GLY A 164 22.68 -3.82 -4.10
CA GLY A 164 21.40 -4.14 -3.44
C GLY A 164 21.45 -4.10 -1.91
N ASP A 165 22.42 -3.40 -1.31
CA ASP A 165 22.55 -3.30 0.15
C ASP A 165 21.93 -2.04 0.76
N GLY A 166 21.37 -1.17 -0.07
CA GLY A 166 20.68 0.06 0.32
C GLY A 166 21.59 1.28 0.43
N PHE A 167 22.88 1.18 0.12
CA PHE A 167 23.82 2.29 0.24
C PHE A 167 24.42 2.71 -1.11
N LEU A 168 24.88 3.95 -1.15
CA LEU A 168 25.47 4.56 -2.34
C LEU A 168 26.79 3.88 -2.71
N ASN A 169 26.88 3.37 -3.94
CA ASN A 169 28.14 2.96 -4.54
C ASN A 169 28.82 4.16 -5.20
N LEU A 170 30.07 4.41 -4.81
CA LEU A 170 30.88 5.52 -5.31
C LEU A 170 32.28 5.03 -5.71
N PRO A 171 32.40 4.32 -6.85
CA PRO A 171 33.70 3.91 -7.35
C PRO A 171 34.68 5.10 -7.45
N ASN A 172 35.91 4.89 -7.00
CA ASN A 172 36.90 5.93 -7.00
C ASN A 172 38.26 5.45 -7.46
N CYS A 173 39.08 6.40 -7.92
CA CYS A 173 40.50 6.19 -8.18
C CYS A 173 41.30 7.32 -7.57
N THR A 174 42.51 7.01 -7.14
CA THR A 174 43.49 7.99 -6.69
C THR A 174 44.73 7.90 -7.54
N SER A 175 45.29 9.05 -7.91
CA SER A 175 46.59 9.15 -8.60
C SER A 175 47.52 10.08 -7.85
N TRP A 176 48.83 9.89 -8.04
CA TRP A 176 49.89 10.68 -7.42
C TRP A 176 51.21 10.54 -8.18
N HIS A 177 52.12 11.53 -8.05
CA HIS A 177 53.49 11.39 -8.44
C HIS A 177 54.32 10.70 -7.33
N SER A 178 55.24 9.82 -7.73
CA SER A 178 56.14 9.14 -6.80
C SER A 178 57.43 9.92 -6.57
N ASN A 179 57.73 10.89 -7.41
CA ASN A 179 58.93 11.72 -7.35
C ASN A 179 58.57 13.20 -7.38
N GLN A 180 59.39 13.99 -6.69
CA GLN A 180 59.35 15.45 -6.69
C GLN A 180 59.65 16.05 -8.05
N GLY A 181 59.11 17.24 -8.35
CA GLY A 181 59.54 18.08 -9.46
C GLY A 181 58.68 18.09 -10.70
N THR A 182 57.42 17.70 -10.62
CA THR A 182 56.41 17.98 -11.66
C THR A 182 55.57 19.16 -11.15
N ALA A 183 55.53 20.28 -11.87
CA ALA A 183 54.74 21.42 -11.49
C ALA A 183 53.26 21.11 -11.60
N CYS A 184 52.47 21.21 -10.51
CA CYS A 184 51.04 21.07 -10.47
C CYS A 184 50.38 22.43 -10.23
N SER A 185 49.28 22.69 -10.91
CA SER A 185 48.47 23.89 -10.73
C SER A 185 47.03 23.55 -10.45
N LEU A 186 46.49 24.14 -9.38
CA LEU A 186 45.07 23.99 -9.03
C LEU A 186 44.12 24.76 -9.97
N ASP A 187 44.64 25.69 -10.77
CA ASP A 187 43.80 26.69 -11.44
C ASP A 187 43.16 26.18 -12.72
N THR A 188 43.73 25.21 -13.40
CA THR A 188 43.25 24.84 -14.74
C THR A 188 43.32 23.36 -15.12
N ASN A 189 44.02 22.52 -14.37
CA ASN A 189 44.29 21.16 -14.79
C ASN A 189 44.32 20.19 -13.63
N VAL A 190 43.13 19.67 -13.31
CA VAL A 190 42.93 18.67 -12.25
C VAL A 190 43.59 17.33 -12.60
N ALA A 191 44.33 17.28 -13.67
CA ALA A 191 44.93 16.08 -14.26
C ALA A 191 46.45 16.08 -14.20
N ASP A 192 47.06 16.93 -13.39
CA ASP A 192 48.53 17.01 -13.38
C ASP A 192 49.19 15.77 -12.77
N ALA A 193 48.48 15.05 -11.88
CA ALA A 193 48.93 13.75 -11.36
C ALA A 193 48.73 12.61 -12.38
N ASN A 194 49.16 12.80 -13.60
CA ASN A 194 49.04 11.79 -14.65
C ASN A 194 49.83 10.52 -14.30
N PRO A 195 49.19 9.34 -14.23
CA PRO A 195 49.88 8.07 -14.00
C PRO A 195 50.75 7.67 -15.23
N ASP A 196 51.95 8.16 -15.26
CA ASP A 196 52.99 7.79 -16.25
C ASP A 196 54.05 6.88 -15.59
N THR A 197 55.27 6.84 -16.13
CA THR A 197 56.37 6.06 -15.55
C THR A 197 56.81 6.55 -14.18
N LYS A 198 56.47 7.79 -13.79
CA LYS A 198 56.78 8.43 -12.49
C LYS A 198 55.57 8.55 -11.59
N SER A 199 54.38 8.38 -12.11
CA SER A 199 53.13 8.48 -11.38
C SER A 199 52.46 7.12 -11.21
N LYS A 200 51.64 6.98 -10.19
CA LYS A 200 50.95 5.74 -9.81
C LYS A 200 49.47 6.03 -9.58
N CYS A 201 48.67 4.96 -9.62
CA CYS A 201 47.27 5.03 -9.29
C CYS A 201 46.77 3.75 -8.62
N VAL A 202 45.66 3.89 -7.89
CA VAL A 202 44.84 2.80 -7.35
C VAL A 202 43.37 3.11 -7.59
N CYS A 203 42.57 2.09 -7.80
CA CYS A 203 41.11 2.24 -7.93
C CYS A 203 40.41 1.26 -6.98
N ASP A 204 39.28 1.71 -6.43
CA ASP A 204 38.34 0.87 -5.70
C ASP A 204 36.97 0.98 -6.40
N ASP A 205 36.61 -0.04 -7.13
CA ASP A 205 35.37 -0.13 -7.88
C ASP A 205 34.18 -0.57 -7.01
N THR A 206 34.46 -1.00 -5.76
CA THR A 206 33.45 -1.49 -4.81
C THR A 206 33.18 -0.54 -3.65
N PHE A 207 33.78 0.64 -3.68
CA PHE A 207 33.71 1.59 -2.59
C PHE A 207 32.28 2.06 -2.33
N GLN A 208 31.89 2.03 -1.05
CA GLN A 208 30.60 2.45 -0.55
C GLN A 208 30.69 3.67 0.33
N VAL A 209 29.61 4.45 0.27
CA VAL A 209 29.43 5.63 1.11
C VAL A 209 28.12 5.46 1.90
N PRO A 210 28.07 5.76 3.22
CA PRO A 210 26.89 5.54 4.04
C PRO A 210 25.79 6.59 3.77
N VAL A 211 25.42 6.75 2.50
CA VAL A 211 24.26 7.50 2.02
C VAL A 211 23.19 6.49 1.68
N LEU A 212 22.05 6.53 2.36
CA LEU A 212 20.93 5.62 2.11
C LEU A 212 20.28 5.94 0.76
N VAL A 213 20.21 4.94 -0.11
CA VAL A 213 19.52 5.03 -1.41
C VAL A 213 18.05 4.70 -1.19
N GLU A 214 17.19 5.70 -1.25
CA GLU A 214 15.76 5.53 -1.03
C GLU A 214 14.97 5.45 -2.34
N GLU A 215 14.06 4.47 -2.38
CA GLU A 215 13.05 4.35 -3.41
C GLU A 215 11.71 4.93 -2.92
N GLY A 216 10.85 5.30 -3.86
CA GLY A 216 9.50 5.75 -3.55
C GLY A 216 8.65 4.63 -2.97
N THR A 217 8.10 4.84 -1.78
CA THR A 217 7.20 3.89 -1.10
C THR A 217 5.96 4.59 -0.60
N ILE A 218 4.82 3.88 -0.67
CA ILE A 218 3.53 4.37 -0.17
C ILE A 218 2.86 3.30 0.68
N SER A 219 2.00 3.73 1.61
CA SER A 219 1.07 2.86 2.34
C SER A 219 -0.35 3.34 2.12
N ALA A 220 -1.30 2.40 2.07
CA ALA A 220 -2.72 2.68 1.89
C ALA A 220 -3.50 2.42 3.18
N LEU A 221 -4.63 3.11 3.33
CA LEU A 221 -5.65 2.85 4.33
C LEU A 221 -7.02 2.97 3.66
N LYS A 222 -7.90 2.00 3.94
CA LYS A 222 -9.31 2.00 3.55
C LYS A 222 -10.18 1.60 4.73
N ASP A 223 -11.15 2.44 5.05
CA ASP A 223 -12.14 2.18 6.08
C ASP A 223 -13.54 2.57 5.60
N VAL A 224 -14.56 1.98 6.22
CA VAL A 224 -15.91 2.55 6.14
C VAL A 224 -15.87 3.92 6.81
N THR A 225 -16.38 4.94 6.13
CA THR A 225 -16.31 6.33 6.63
C THR A 225 -16.90 6.42 8.05
N PRO A 226 -16.20 7.04 9.01
CA PRO A 226 -16.69 7.19 10.38
C PRO A 226 -18.10 7.78 10.43
N ASN A 227 -18.95 7.26 11.34
CA ASN A 227 -20.35 7.62 11.51
C ASN A 227 -21.27 7.25 10.32
N THR A 228 -20.84 6.42 9.41
CA THR A 228 -21.69 5.79 8.38
C THR A 228 -21.87 4.31 8.68
N PRO A 229 -22.99 3.69 8.30
CA PRO A 229 -23.21 2.28 8.55
C PRO A 229 -22.21 1.40 7.79
N SER A 230 -21.58 0.43 8.49
CA SER A 230 -20.84 -0.67 7.88
C SER A 230 -21.70 -1.90 7.61
N SER A 231 -22.94 -1.88 8.10
CA SER A 231 -23.96 -2.90 7.84
C SER A 231 -25.28 -2.23 7.49
N ARG A 232 -26.01 -2.79 6.55
CA ARG A 232 -27.36 -2.35 6.17
C ARG A 232 -28.29 -3.56 6.13
N PRO A 233 -29.57 -3.41 6.51
CA PRO A 233 -30.55 -4.45 6.28
C PRO A 233 -30.76 -4.65 4.78
N GLU A 234 -31.24 -5.82 4.38
CA GLU A 234 -31.74 -6.10 3.03
C GLU A 234 -32.72 -5.01 2.54
N PRO A 235 -32.64 -4.67 1.27
CA PRO A 235 -31.80 -5.20 0.20
C PRO A 235 -30.43 -4.52 0.09
N GLY A 236 -29.87 -3.96 1.16
CA GLY A 236 -28.60 -3.28 1.19
C GLY A 236 -28.70 -1.80 0.85
N GLY A 237 -27.73 -1.27 0.09
CA GLY A 237 -27.74 0.13 -0.32
C GLY A 237 -26.36 0.74 -0.49
N GLU A 238 -26.30 2.07 -0.41
CA GLU A 238 -25.06 2.83 -0.61
C GLU A 238 -24.21 2.84 0.67
N PHE A 239 -22.93 2.44 0.55
CA PHE A 239 -21.90 2.56 1.57
C PHE A 239 -20.91 3.66 1.21
N GLN A 240 -20.34 4.31 2.22
CA GLN A 240 -19.34 5.35 2.04
C GLN A 240 -18.02 4.92 2.66
N TYR A 241 -16.95 5.07 1.89
CA TYR A 241 -15.60 4.70 2.28
C TYR A 241 -14.71 5.93 2.37
N THR A 242 -13.83 5.93 3.34
CA THR A 242 -12.70 6.86 3.43
C THR A 242 -11.44 6.10 3.06
N ILE A 243 -10.71 6.63 2.09
CA ILE A 243 -9.44 6.06 1.66
C ILE A 243 -8.34 7.10 1.81
N SER A 244 -7.16 6.63 2.15
CA SER A 244 -5.98 7.50 2.21
C SER A 244 -4.73 6.75 1.78
N VAL A 245 -3.75 7.51 1.30
CA VAL A 245 -2.42 7.02 0.96
C VAL A 245 -1.38 7.95 1.56
N LYS A 246 -0.38 7.38 2.19
CA LYS A 246 0.75 8.09 2.80
C LYS A 246 2.03 7.75 2.04
N ASN A 247 2.83 8.75 1.73
CA ASN A 247 4.20 8.56 1.32
C ASN A 247 5.05 8.18 2.53
N THR A 248 5.57 6.97 2.53
CA THR A 248 6.40 6.43 3.63
C THR A 248 7.89 6.57 3.40
N ALA A 249 8.30 7.01 2.21
CA ALA A 249 9.70 7.37 1.95
C ALA A 249 10.10 8.62 2.74
N SER A 250 11.35 8.72 3.16
CA SER A 250 11.84 9.84 3.97
C SER A 250 12.54 10.94 3.15
N ALA A 251 12.86 10.69 1.86
CA ALA A 251 13.52 11.65 0.98
C ALA A 251 12.90 11.77 -0.42
N VAL A 252 11.91 10.93 -0.76
CA VAL A 252 11.40 10.79 -2.13
C VAL A 252 9.97 11.30 -2.23
N ASN A 253 9.70 12.21 -3.17
CA ASN A 253 8.33 12.61 -3.52
C ASN A 253 7.65 11.51 -4.32
N MET A 254 6.34 11.33 -4.09
CA MET A 254 5.50 10.38 -4.81
C MET A 254 4.38 11.10 -5.54
N THR A 255 4.22 10.82 -6.83
CA THR A 255 3.09 11.32 -7.64
C THR A 255 2.05 10.21 -7.77
N LEU A 256 0.78 10.53 -7.48
CA LEU A 256 -0.31 9.56 -7.62
C LEU A 256 -0.77 9.49 -9.08
N ASP A 257 -0.94 8.28 -9.59
CA ASP A 257 -1.35 8.01 -10.97
C ASP A 257 -2.82 7.65 -11.08
N ARG A 258 -3.27 6.71 -10.24
CA ARG A 258 -4.66 6.24 -10.23
C ARG A 258 -5.00 5.56 -8.91
N ILE A 259 -6.30 5.51 -8.63
CA ILE A 259 -6.91 4.82 -7.50
C ILE A 259 -7.95 3.87 -8.08
N CYS A 260 -7.77 2.58 -7.84
CA CYS A 260 -8.64 1.54 -8.33
C CYS A 260 -9.23 0.75 -7.16
N ASP A 261 -10.42 0.23 -7.37
CA ASP A 261 -11.08 -0.69 -6.43
C ASP A 261 -11.43 -1.99 -7.17
N ASP A 262 -11.23 -3.13 -6.53
CA ASP A 262 -11.46 -4.43 -7.16
C ASP A 262 -12.94 -4.74 -7.38
N GLN A 263 -13.84 -4.19 -6.53
CA GLN A 263 -15.28 -4.38 -6.63
C GLN A 263 -15.99 -3.29 -7.43
N TYR A 264 -15.45 -2.06 -7.45
CA TYR A 264 -16.13 -0.89 -8.03
C TYR A 264 -15.35 -0.22 -9.17
N GLY A 265 -14.14 -0.71 -9.48
CA GLY A 265 -13.37 -0.24 -10.63
C GLY A 265 -12.63 1.08 -10.38
N THR A 266 -12.81 2.05 -11.28
CA THR A 266 -12.05 3.31 -11.24
C THR A 266 -12.62 4.28 -10.22
N ILE A 267 -11.82 4.68 -9.22
CA ILE A 267 -12.17 5.74 -8.26
C ILE A 267 -11.65 7.10 -8.77
N ALA A 268 -10.39 7.18 -9.15
CA ALA A 268 -9.79 8.39 -9.72
C ALA A 268 -8.58 8.04 -10.59
N VAL A 269 -8.32 8.85 -11.61
CA VAL A 269 -7.13 8.76 -12.47
C VAL A 269 -6.55 10.13 -12.74
N ALA A 270 -5.22 10.22 -12.76
CA ALA A 270 -4.51 11.41 -13.21
C ALA A 270 -4.56 11.51 -14.74
N THR A 271 -4.44 12.74 -15.26
CA THR A 271 -4.39 12.95 -16.71
C THR A 271 -3.04 12.51 -17.24
N ARG A 272 -3.00 11.43 -18.01
CA ARG A 272 -1.78 10.85 -18.61
C ARG A 272 -2.00 10.52 -20.08
N ASN A 273 -0.92 10.45 -20.84
CA ASN A 273 -0.93 9.97 -22.20
C ASN A 273 0.12 8.85 -22.35
N PRO A 274 -0.25 7.57 -22.59
CA PRO A 274 -1.63 7.07 -22.77
C PRO A 274 -2.47 7.14 -21.49
N PRO A 275 -3.82 7.14 -21.62
CA PRO A 275 -4.71 7.17 -20.46
C PRO A 275 -4.49 5.95 -19.53
N LEU A 276 -4.47 6.22 -18.23
CA LEU A 276 -4.40 5.16 -17.23
C LEU A 276 -5.80 4.57 -17.00
N THR A 277 -5.87 3.26 -16.86
CA THR A 277 -7.14 2.55 -16.63
C THR A 277 -7.05 1.66 -15.41
N CYS A 278 -8.19 1.45 -14.75
CA CYS A 278 -8.38 0.42 -13.76
C CYS A 278 -9.13 -0.78 -14.37
N PRO A 279 -8.97 -1.98 -13.81
CA PRO A 279 -9.88 -3.09 -14.11
C PRO A 279 -11.33 -2.69 -13.81
N ALA A 280 -12.28 -3.29 -14.54
CA ALA A 280 -13.69 -3.15 -14.21
C ALA A 280 -13.97 -3.77 -12.83
N GLY A 281 -14.84 -3.13 -12.05
CA GLY A 281 -15.25 -3.65 -10.76
C GLY A 281 -16.17 -4.87 -10.89
N ALA A 282 -16.06 -5.81 -9.97
CA ALA A 282 -16.87 -7.04 -9.97
C ALA A 282 -18.36 -6.78 -9.63
N LEU A 283 -18.64 -5.78 -8.78
CA LEU A 283 -19.99 -5.42 -8.33
C LEU A 283 -20.58 -4.21 -9.07
N GLY A 284 -19.79 -3.53 -9.92
CA GLY A 284 -20.28 -2.38 -10.68
C GLY A 284 -19.34 -1.20 -10.67
N SER A 285 -19.90 0.01 -10.57
CA SER A 285 -19.16 1.28 -10.55
C SER A 285 -19.45 2.07 -9.28
N ILE A 286 -18.59 3.03 -8.97
CA ILE A 286 -18.82 3.97 -7.88
C ILE A 286 -20.00 4.88 -8.19
N ASN A 287 -20.76 5.29 -7.15
CA ASN A 287 -21.88 6.22 -7.27
C ASN A 287 -21.38 7.67 -7.30
N SER A 288 -20.41 7.99 -6.46
CA SER A 288 -19.79 9.32 -6.38
C SER A 288 -18.43 9.23 -5.70
N THR A 289 -17.58 10.23 -5.95
CA THR A 289 -16.27 10.35 -5.31
C THR A 289 -15.87 11.80 -5.09
N THR A 290 -15.12 12.05 -4.02
CA THR A 290 -14.38 13.30 -3.78
C THR A 290 -12.91 13.18 -4.19
N CYS A 291 -12.49 12.01 -4.68
CA CYS A 291 -11.12 11.76 -5.08
C CYS A 291 -10.82 12.43 -6.41
N VAL A 292 -9.82 13.30 -6.43
CA VAL A 292 -9.39 14.04 -7.61
C VAL A 292 -7.87 13.99 -7.72
N LEU A 293 -7.37 13.51 -8.85
CA LEU A 293 -5.94 13.44 -9.16
C LEU A 293 -5.52 14.42 -10.28
N THR A 294 -6.34 15.42 -10.57
CA THR A 294 -6.05 16.47 -11.54
C THR A 294 -6.31 17.84 -10.90
N PRO A 295 -5.29 18.74 -10.74
CA PRO A 295 -3.89 18.55 -11.12
C PRO A 295 -3.19 17.40 -10.37
N ASP A 296 -1.99 17.03 -10.84
CA ASP A 296 -1.21 15.94 -10.24
C ASP A 296 -1.06 16.10 -8.74
N VAL A 297 -1.37 15.04 -8.01
CA VAL A 297 -1.19 14.97 -6.56
C VAL A 297 0.20 14.45 -6.26
N VAL A 298 1.05 15.31 -5.71
CA VAL A 298 2.41 14.97 -5.27
C VAL A 298 2.44 14.89 -3.75
N LEU A 299 2.81 13.74 -3.23
CA LEU A 299 3.01 13.50 -1.81
C LEU A 299 4.46 13.76 -1.44
N VAL A 300 4.70 14.71 -0.53
CA VAL A 300 6.05 14.95 0.00
C VAL A 300 6.53 13.79 0.87
N PRO A 301 7.84 13.66 1.13
CA PRO A 301 8.37 12.65 2.04
C PRO A 301 7.71 12.73 3.42
N GLY A 302 7.18 11.62 3.89
CA GLY A 302 6.47 11.51 5.17
C GLY A 302 7.19 10.62 6.17
N GLY A 303 7.89 9.61 5.69
CA GLY A 303 8.55 8.63 6.55
C GLY A 303 7.60 8.03 7.59
N ASN A 304 8.13 7.76 8.77
CA ASN A 304 7.37 7.27 9.92
C ASN A 304 6.95 8.39 10.89
N SER A 305 6.85 9.64 10.43
CA SER A 305 6.47 10.77 11.28
C SER A 305 5.05 10.60 11.87
N ASN A 306 4.93 10.99 13.15
CA ASN A 306 3.65 11.05 13.85
C ASN A 306 3.66 12.33 14.73
N PRO A 307 2.81 13.36 14.47
CA PRO A 307 1.80 13.39 13.39
C PRO A 307 2.42 13.38 11.98
N ASP A 308 1.59 13.06 10.98
CA ASP A 308 2.01 13.02 9.58
C ASP A 308 2.57 14.37 9.11
N THR A 309 3.61 14.30 8.28
CA THR A 309 4.17 15.50 7.65
C THR A 309 3.10 16.13 6.73
N PRO A 310 2.82 17.44 6.83
CA PRO A 310 1.88 18.10 5.95
C PRO A 310 2.22 17.87 4.48
N GLY A 311 1.22 17.42 3.70
CA GLY A 311 1.38 17.10 2.29
C GLY A 311 1.91 15.68 2.00
N SER A 312 2.24 14.87 3.01
CA SER A 312 2.65 13.48 2.82
C SER A 312 1.49 12.49 2.71
N VAL A 313 0.27 12.93 3.00
CA VAL A 313 -0.95 12.12 2.97
C VAL A 313 -1.96 12.75 2.03
N TYR A 314 -2.57 11.91 1.19
CA TYR A 314 -3.78 12.24 0.43
C TYR A 314 -4.92 11.41 0.98
N SER A 315 -6.08 12.04 1.19
CA SER A 315 -7.29 11.38 1.67
C SER A 315 -8.51 11.87 0.91
N CYS A 316 -9.43 10.96 0.63
CA CYS A 316 -10.70 11.26 -0.04
C CYS A 316 -11.76 10.21 0.31
N THR A 317 -12.98 10.41 -0.15
CA THR A 317 -14.10 9.49 0.06
C THR A 317 -14.72 9.08 -1.27
N PHE A 318 -15.30 7.88 -1.30
CA PHE A 318 -16.17 7.47 -2.39
C PHE A 318 -17.38 6.71 -1.84
N LYS A 319 -18.42 6.60 -2.66
CA LYS A 319 -19.63 5.88 -2.37
C LYS A 319 -19.89 4.83 -3.42
N ALA A 320 -20.33 3.67 -2.98
CA ALA A 320 -20.69 2.55 -3.84
C ALA A 320 -21.83 1.75 -3.22
N SER A 321 -22.60 1.06 -4.05
CA SER A 321 -23.76 0.27 -3.62
C SER A 321 -23.42 -1.21 -3.55
N VAL A 322 -23.86 -1.85 -2.47
CA VAL A 322 -23.96 -3.29 -2.33
C VAL A 322 -25.42 -3.62 -2.12
N THR A 323 -25.98 -4.46 -2.99
CA THR A 323 -27.40 -4.84 -2.99
C THR A 323 -27.55 -6.34 -3.09
N GLY A 324 -28.65 -6.86 -2.55
CA GLY A 324 -28.99 -8.30 -2.58
C GLY A 324 -29.37 -8.80 -1.20
N GLY A 325 -29.35 -10.11 -1.04
CA GLY A 325 -29.61 -10.79 0.23
C GLY A 325 -28.43 -10.69 1.21
N VAL A 326 -28.51 -11.45 2.29
CA VAL A 326 -27.47 -11.50 3.36
C VAL A 326 -26.11 -11.84 2.78
N GLN A 327 -25.18 -10.92 2.91
CA GLN A 327 -23.82 -11.10 2.42
C GLN A 327 -22.83 -10.20 3.15
N SER A 328 -21.58 -10.56 3.02
CA SER A 328 -20.44 -9.73 3.44
C SER A 328 -19.52 -9.52 2.25
N VAL A 329 -19.21 -8.27 1.96
CA VAL A 329 -18.35 -7.86 0.84
C VAL A 329 -17.10 -7.24 1.41
N THR A 330 -15.96 -7.81 1.06
CA THR A 330 -14.64 -7.21 1.29
C THR A 330 -14.15 -6.67 -0.05
N ASP A 331 -13.80 -5.40 -0.07
CA ASP A 331 -13.30 -4.71 -1.26
C ASP A 331 -11.92 -4.10 -1.00
N ILE A 332 -11.08 -4.12 -2.03
CA ILE A 332 -9.67 -3.75 -1.94
C ILE A 332 -9.41 -2.50 -2.78
N VAL A 333 -8.98 -1.43 -2.15
CA VAL A 333 -8.43 -0.27 -2.86
C VAL A 333 -6.97 -0.50 -3.20
N THR A 334 -6.56 -0.07 -4.39
CA THR A 334 -5.16 -0.02 -4.82
C THR A 334 -4.82 1.39 -5.26
N PHE A 335 -3.85 2.00 -4.59
CA PHE A 335 -3.22 3.23 -5.01
C PHE A 335 -2.01 2.90 -5.87
N PHE A 336 -1.87 3.57 -7.00
CA PHE A 336 -0.72 3.50 -7.87
C PHE A 336 -0.07 4.88 -7.95
N GLY A 337 1.23 4.90 -7.93
CA GLY A 337 2.02 6.11 -8.07
C GLY A 337 3.41 5.81 -8.60
N HIS A 338 4.18 6.85 -8.82
CA HIS A 338 5.57 6.78 -9.26
C HIS A 338 6.40 7.86 -8.58
N ASP A 339 7.68 7.64 -8.50
CA ASP A 339 8.66 8.62 -8.06
C ASP A 339 9.12 9.54 -9.21
N ALA A 340 10.02 10.47 -8.92
CA ALA A 340 10.57 11.40 -9.92
C ALA A 340 11.33 10.70 -11.07
N ASN A 341 11.70 9.44 -10.92
CA ASN A 341 12.35 8.62 -11.95
C ASN A 341 11.36 7.76 -12.74
N ASN A 342 10.06 7.97 -12.56
CA ASN A 342 8.99 7.13 -13.10
C ASN A 342 9.03 5.67 -12.59
N LYS A 343 9.69 5.39 -11.47
CA LYS A 343 9.63 4.08 -10.85
C LYS A 343 8.26 3.90 -10.20
N ALA A 344 7.49 2.96 -10.72
CA ALA A 344 6.13 2.70 -10.26
C ALA A 344 6.12 2.00 -8.90
N THR A 345 5.19 2.40 -8.05
CA THR A 345 4.88 1.75 -6.77
C THR A 345 3.37 1.62 -6.59
N LYS A 346 2.97 0.73 -5.71
CA LYS A 346 1.56 0.56 -5.34
C LYS A 346 1.41 0.18 -3.88
N ALA A 347 0.24 0.53 -3.31
CA ALA A 347 -0.17 0.07 -1.98
C ALA A 347 -1.66 -0.31 -2.01
N THR A 348 -2.03 -1.26 -1.17
CA THR A 348 -3.39 -1.78 -1.08
C THR A 348 -3.86 -1.81 0.36
N ASP A 349 -5.17 -1.63 0.56
CA ASP A 349 -5.85 -1.90 1.81
C ASP A 349 -7.31 -2.27 1.54
N SER A 350 -7.99 -2.88 2.50
CA SER A 350 -9.34 -3.41 2.34
C SER A 350 -10.28 -2.96 3.43
N ALA A 351 -11.56 -2.83 3.08
CA ALA A 351 -12.64 -2.64 4.04
C ALA A 351 -13.75 -3.68 3.80
N GLN A 352 -14.53 -3.96 4.82
CA GLN A 352 -15.63 -4.90 4.75
C GLN A 352 -16.95 -4.20 5.12
N VAL A 353 -17.97 -4.46 4.32
CA VAL A 353 -19.36 -4.08 4.60
C VAL A 353 -20.26 -5.31 4.55
N SER A 354 -21.43 -5.23 5.16
CA SER A 354 -22.36 -6.36 5.22
C SER A 354 -23.81 -5.95 4.96
N ILE A 355 -24.58 -6.88 4.42
CA ILE A 355 -26.05 -6.82 4.40
C ILE A 355 -26.54 -7.80 5.46
N SER A 356 -27.35 -7.30 6.40
CA SER A 356 -27.96 -8.10 7.46
C SER A 356 -29.35 -8.58 7.06
N ASP A 357 -29.68 -9.75 7.56
CA ASP A 357 -30.99 -10.39 7.39
C ASP A 357 -32.14 -9.50 7.89
N VAL A 358 -33.18 -9.38 7.12
CA VAL A 358 -34.47 -8.83 7.54
C VAL A 358 -35.43 -10.02 7.66
N PRO A 359 -35.87 -10.38 8.88
CA PRO A 359 -36.77 -11.50 9.05
C PRO A 359 -38.03 -11.35 8.20
N PRO A 360 -38.51 -12.42 7.55
CA PRO A 360 -39.70 -12.36 6.72
C PRO A 360 -40.91 -11.96 7.52
N SER A 361 -41.83 -11.23 6.91
CA SER A 361 -43.07 -10.78 7.56
C SER A 361 -44.28 -11.29 6.77
N VAL A 362 -45.26 -11.79 7.50
CA VAL A 362 -46.48 -12.39 6.91
C VAL A 362 -47.71 -11.98 7.67
N THR A 363 -48.81 -11.77 6.94
CA THR A 363 -50.12 -11.61 7.52
C THR A 363 -51.04 -12.72 7.06
N VAL A 364 -51.87 -13.21 7.97
CA VAL A 364 -52.84 -14.26 7.69
C VAL A 364 -54.24 -13.73 7.99
N VAL A 365 -55.15 -13.90 7.04
CA VAL A 365 -56.54 -13.54 7.18
C VAL A 365 -57.40 -14.77 6.92
N LYS A 366 -58.26 -15.11 7.83
CA LYS A 366 -59.26 -16.15 7.69
C LYS A 366 -60.63 -15.51 7.55
N SER A 367 -61.36 -15.95 6.56
CA SER A 367 -62.76 -15.50 6.32
C SER A 367 -63.71 -16.69 6.08
N LEU A 368 -64.97 -16.47 6.38
CA LEU A 368 -66.02 -17.43 6.11
C LEU A 368 -66.33 -17.41 4.61
N ASP A 369 -66.36 -18.60 3.90
CA ASP A 369 -66.68 -18.77 2.49
C ASP A 369 -68.01 -19.48 2.26
N GLY A 370 -68.89 -19.39 3.19
CA GLY A 370 -70.26 -19.98 3.13
C GLY A 370 -70.57 -20.94 4.27
N ILE A 371 -71.86 -21.21 4.48
CA ILE A 371 -72.35 -22.12 5.49
C ILE A 371 -73.21 -23.17 4.83
N ALA A 372 -72.87 -24.48 4.94
CA ALA A 372 -73.74 -25.62 4.68
C ALA A 372 -73.96 -26.34 6.02
N CYS A 373 -75.15 -26.84 6.34
CA CYS A 373 -75.49 -27.47 7.60
C CYS A 373 -74.36 -28.30 8.20
N ALA A 374 -73.82 -27.92 9.35
CA ALA A 374 -72.72 -28.53 10.08
C ALA A 374 -71.34 -28.50 9.44
N ASP A 375 -71.21 -28.08 8.18
CA ASP A 375 -69.94 -27.94 7.47
C ASP A 375 -69.69 -26.47 7.10
N VAL A 376 -68.50 -25.98 7.38
CA VAL A 376 -68.12 -24.59 7.19
C VAL A 376 -66.99 -24.50 6.17
N ASN A 377 -67.17 -23.61 5.19
CA ASN A 377 -66.12 -23.29 4.25
C ASN A 377 -65.36 -22.05 4.72
N TYR A 378 -64.05 -22.16 4.78
CA TYR A 378 -63.15 -21.11 5.22
C TYR A 378 -62.24 -20.71 4.03
N ARG A 379 -61.88 -19.40 4.00
CA ARG A 379 -60.89 -18.87 3.12
C ARG A 379 -59.72 -18.37 3.96
N VAL A 380 -58.50 -18.77 3.59
CA VAL A 380 -57.26 -18.33 4.17
C VAL A 380 -56.50 -17.52 3.14
N LYS A 381 -56.04 -16.36 3.57
CA LYS A 381 -55.21 -15.49 2.76
C LYS A 381 -53.93 -15.22 3.50
N VAL A 382 -52.79 -15.53 2.90
CA VAL A 382 -51.44 -15.26 3.37
C VAL A 382 -50.84 -14.22 2.45
N THR A 383 -50.33 -13.13 3.03
CA THR A 383 -49.73 -12.04 2.28
C THR A 383 -48.28 -11.88 2.73
N ASN A 384 -47.37 -11.90 1.80
CA ASN A 384 -45.99 -11.50 2.05
C ASN A 384 -45.96 -10.00 2.30
N THR A 385 -45.59 -9.57 3.50
CA THR A 385 -45.50 -8.16 3.89
C THR A 385 -44.05 -7.74 4.10
N ASP A 386 -43.13 -8.60 3.69
CA ASP A 386 -41.72 -8.32 3.82
C ASP A 386 -41.32 -7.08 3.01
N ALA A 387 -40.55 -6.20 3.64
CA ALA A 387 -39.99 -5.01 3.02
C ALA A 387 -38.67 -5.30 2.28
N GLY A 388 -38.11 -6.51 2.48
CA GLY A 388 -36.95 -7.03 1.78
C GLY A 388 -37.20 -7.32 0.31
N ASP A 389 -36.37 -8.09 -0.29
CA ASP A 389 -36.46 -8.45 -1.70
C ASP A 389 -36.77 -9.94 -1.94
N ALA A 390 -36.97 -10.67 -0.84
CA ALA A 390 -37.08 -12.13 -0.89
C ALA A 390 -38.51 -12.62 -1.13
N ASP A 391 -38.60 -13.71 -1.88
CA ASP A 391 -39.74 -14.60 -1.85
C ASP A 391 -39.77 -15.36 -0.51
N ILE A 392 -40.95 -15.53 0.08
CA ILE A 392 -41.11 -16.36 1.28
C ILE A 392 -41.64 -17.73 0.92
N THR A 393 -41.24 -18.74 1.68
CA THR A 393 -41.80 -20.09 1.57
C THR A 393 -42.73 -20.38 2.73
N LEU A 394 -44.02 -20.52 2.45
CA LEU A 394 -45.03 -20.98 3.41
C LEU A 394 -44.83 -22.47 3.63
N SER A 395 -44.40 -22.87 4.80
CA SER A 395 -44.08 -24.25 5.17
C SER A 395 -45.19 -24.98 5.94
N SER A 396 -46.09 -24.21 6.61
CA SER A 396 -47.16 -24.81 7.40
C SER A 396 -48.39 -23.91 7.49
N LEU A 397 -49.55 -24.51 7.49
CA LEU A 397 -50.85 -23.87 7.84
C LEU A 397 -51.58 -24.75 8.84
N VAL A 398 -51.72 -24.28 10.08
CA VAL A 398 -52.34 -25.01 11.19
C VAL A 398 -53.48 -24.20 11.77
N ASP A 399 -54.64 -24.77 11.78
CA ASP A 399 -55.81 -24.23 12.48
C ASP A 399 -55.88 -24.83 13.92
N ASN A 400 -56.10 -23.97 14.92
CA ASN A 400 -56.11 -24.40 16.32
C ASN A 400 -57.25 -25.38 16.67
N GLN A 401 -58.31 -25.48 15.84
CA GLN A 401 -59.43 -26.41 16.02
C GLN A 401 -59.37 -27.60 15.04
N PHE A 402 -58.94 -27.37 13.82
CA PHE A 402 -58.98 -28.34 12.75
C PHE A 402 -57.62 -28.98 12.41
N GLY A 403 -56.55 -28.49 13.04
CA GLY A 403 -55.18 -28.99 12.80
C GLY A 403 -54.61 -28.56 11.45
N ASN A 404 -53.79 -29.41 10.81
CA ASN A 404 -53.19 -29.10 9.51
C ASN A 404 -54.30 -29.00 8.44
N ILE A 405 -54.48 -27.78 7.91
CA ILE A 405 -55.51 -27.48 6.90
C ILE A 405 -55.03 -27.66 5.46
N ALA A 406 -53.75 -27.95 5.27
CA ALA A 406 -53.19 -28.26 3.95
C ALA A 406 -53.38 -29.74 3.52
N SER A 407 -54.02 -30.50 4.32
CA SER A 407 -54.37 -31.92 4.02
C SER A 407 -55.75 -32.27 4.50
N VAL A 408 -56.44 -33.19 3.78
CA VAL A 408 -57.70 -33.76 4.22
C VAL A 408 -57.43 -34.75 5.34
N GLN A 409 -57.77 -34.35 6.57
CA GLN A 409 -57.61 -35.16 7.78
C GLN A 409 -58.56 -34.69 8.93
N GLY A 410 -58.91 -35.62 9.81
CA GLY A 410 -59.77 -35.29 10.95
C GLY A 410 -61.06 -34.65 10.52
N SER A 411 -61.33 -33.44 10.98
CA SER A 411 -62.53 -32.66 10.65
C SER A 411 -62.39 -31.86 9.34
N VAL A 412 -61.23 -31.84 8.68
CA VAL A 412 -61.02 -31.18 7.37
C VAL A 412 -61.53 -32.12 6.26
N LEU A 413 -62.63 -31.74 5.66
CA LEU A 413 -63.34 -32.56 4.63
C LEU A 413 -62.80 -32.37 3.20
N SER A 414 -62.36 -31.13 2.91
CA SER A 414 -61.69 -30.80 1.65
C SER A 414 -60.84 -29.58 1.79
N THR A 415 -59.80 -29.47 0.98
CA THR A 415 -58.92 -28.30 1.00
C THR A 415 -58.29 -28.05 -0.38
N THR A 416 -58.10 -26.75 -0.69
CA THR A 416 -57.23 -26.27 -1.81
C THR A 416 -55.93 -25.72 -1.23
N CYS A 417 -55.78 -25.70 0.11
CA CYS A 417 -54.55 -25.25 0.72
C CYS A 417 -53.43 -26.29 0.48
N ALA A 418 -52.25 -25.83 0.11
CA ALA A 418 -51.08 -26.65 -0.12
C ALA A 418 -49.85 -26.00 0.49
N VAL A 419 -48.98 -26.82 1.09
CA VAL A 419 -47.66 -26.43 1.57
C VAL A 419 -46.63 -27.51 1.18
N PRO A 420 -45.38 -27.18 0.84
CA PRO A 420 -44.84 -25.83 0.80
C PRO A 420 -45.35 -25.02 -0.39
N GLN A 421 -45.40 -23.67 -0.22
CA GLN A 421 -45.84 -22.75 -1.25
C GLN A 421 -44.93 -21.51 -1.24
N THR A 422 -44.33 -21.17 -2.39
CA THR A 422 -43.60 -19.92 -2.54
C THR A 422 -44.55 -18.77 -2.78
N ILE A 423 -44.41 -17.70 -2.01
CA ILE A 423 -45.17 -16.45 -2.12
C ILE A 423 -44.20 -15.35 -2.48
N GLY A 424 -44.30 -14.84 -3.70
CA GLY A 424 -43.43 -13.77 -4.22
C GLY A 424 -43.59 -12.45 -3.46
N LYS A 425 -42.70 -11.54 -3.75
CA LYS A 425 -42.74 -10.17 -3.22
C LYS A 425 -44.02 -9.44 -3.66
N VAL A 426 -44.51 -8.52 -2.83
CA VAL A 426 -45.62 -7.60 -3.22
C VAL A 426 -45.09 -6.60 -4.26
N ASP A 427 -45.63 -6.65 -5.46
CA ASP A 427 -45.40 -5.64 -6.49
C ASP A 427 -46.60 -4.63 -6.44
N PRO A 428 -46.35 -3.37 -6.08
CA PRO A 428 -47.42 -2.38 -5.99
C PRO A 428 -48.14 -2.10 -7.34
N ASN A 429 -47.49 -2.52 -8.45
CA ASN A 429 -48.05 -2.35 -9.80
C ASN A 429 -48.85 -3.57 -10.27
N VAL A 430 -48.84 -4.67 -9.53
CA VAL A 430 -49.48 -5.93 -9.90
C VAL A 430 -50.50 -6.31 -8.82
N THR A 431 -51.77 -6.19 -9.15
CA THR A 431 -52.87 -6.53 -8.23
C THR A 431 -52.80 -8.05 -7.93
N GLY A 432 -52.73 -8.38 -6.62
CA GLY A 432 -52.69 -9.77 -6.16
C GLY A 432 -51.30 -10.36 -6.10
N SER A 433 -50.25 -9.62 -6.40
CA SER A 433 -48.87 -10.06 -6.16
C SER A 433 -48.60 -10.24 -4.64
N GLY A 434 -47.73 -11.16 -4.29
CA GLY A 434 -47.38 -11.43 -2.89
C GLY A 434 -48.49 -12.04 -2.05
N ILE A 435 -49.48 -12.67 -2.70
CA ILE A 435 -50.65 -13.23 -2.03
C ILE A 435 -50.81 -14.70 -2.38
N TYR A 436 -51.03 -15.52 -1.35
CA TYR A 436 -51.52 -16.88 -1.47
C TYR A 436 -52.89 -16.98 -0.87
N GLU A 437 -53.88 -17.48 -1.63
CA GLU A 437 -55.23 -17.71 -1.15
C GLU A 437 -55.63 -19.18 -1.34
N CYS A 438 -56.28 -19.75 -0.31
CA CYS A 438 -56.82 -21.10 -0.39
C CYS A 438 -58.10 -21.23 0.44
N THR A 439 -58.84 -22.26 0.21
CA THR A 439 -60.08 -22.59 0.97
C THR A 439 -59.98 -23.97 1.56
N PHE A 440 -60.61 -24.15 2.70
CA PHE A 440 -60.86 -25.48 3.26
C PHE A 440 -62.29 -25.59 3.82
N ARG A 441 -62.83 -26.79 3.75
CA ARG A 441 -64.12 -27.14 4.35
C ARG A 441 -63.87 -28.03 5.52
N ALA A 442 -64.43 -27.65 6.67
CA ALA A 442 -64.29 -28.42 7.91
C ALA A 442 -65.66 -28.72 8.52
N HIS A 443 -65.78 -29.93 9.07
CA HIS A 443 -66.95 -30.38 9.80
C HIS A 443 -66.87 -29.84 11.21
N PHE A 444 -67.92 -29.16 11.64
CA PHE A 444 -68.03 -28.59 12.96
C PHE A 444 -69.34 -29.03 13.63
N CYS A 445 -69.23 -29.61 14.81
CA CYS A 445 -70.35 -30.00 15.68
C CYS A 445 -70.36 -29.18 16.96
N GLY A 446 -71.36 -28.33 17.13
CA GLY A 446 -71.50 -27.48 18.32
C GLY A 446 -72.28 -26.19 18.05
N THR A 447 -72.58 -25.42 19.11
CA THR A 447 -73.33 -24.17 18.98
C THR A 447 -72.45 -23.01 18.50
N SER A 448 -71.15 -23.03 18.77
CA SER A 448 -70.19 -22.06 18.23
C SER A 448 -68.78 -22.62 18.22
N ASN A 449 -68.00 -22.18 17.26
CA ASN A 449 -66.57 -22.40 17.18
C ASN A 449 -65.83 -21.08 17.05
N THR A 450 -64.67 -20.98 17.66
CA THR A 450 -63.78 -19.84 17.50
C THR A 450 -62.41 -20.37 17.18
N ASP A 451 -61.90 -20.00 16.01
CA ASP A 451 -60.68 -20.59 15.45
C ASP A 451 -59.72 -19.53 14.93
N VAL A 452 -58.46 -19.88 14.84
CA VAL A 452 -57.32 -19.09 14.38
C VAL A 452 -56.43 -20.02 13.51
N VAL A 453 -56.00 -19.54 12.38
CA VAL A 453 -54.98 -20.19 11.58
C VAL A 453 -53.60 -19.56 11.82
N THR A 454 -52.65 -20.40 12.16
CA THR A 454 -51.22 -20.03 12.24
C THR A 454 -50.52 -20.45 10.96
N ALA A 455 -49.90 -19.51 10.28
CA ALA A 455 -48.99 -19.75 9.16
C ALA A 455 -47.55 -19.73 9.66
N THR A 456 -46.73 -20.68 9.17
CA THR A 456 -45.28 -20.68 9.37
C THR A 456 -44.61 -20.45 8.01
N VAL A 457 -43.73 -19.47 7.97
CA VAL A 457 -42.94 -19.13 6.76
C VAL A 457 -41.48 -19.07 7.13
N HIS A 458 -40.63 -19.24 6.13
CA HIS A 458 -39.21 -18.92 6.18
C HIS A 458 -38.82 -18.10 4.95
N ASP A 459 -37.74 -17.36 5.08
CA ASP A 459 -37.18 -16.59 3.99
C ASP A 459 -36.61 -17.52 2.90
N GLY A 460 -36.62 -17.07 1.63
CA GLY A 460 -36.08 -17.82 0.50
C GLY A 460 -34.54 -17.89 0.54
N ASP A 461 -33.89 -16.87 1.07
CA ASP A 461 -32.44 -16.81 1.18
C ASP A 461 -31.90 -17.22 2.59
N ASN A 462 -32.78 -17.28 3.60
CA ASN A 462 -32.46 -17.80 4.94
C ASN A 462 -33.47 -18.86 5.44
N PRO A 463 -33.42 -20.07 4.89
CA PRO A 463 -34.41 -21.11 5.20
C PRO A 463 -34.33 -21.68 6.62
N THR A 464 -33.38 -21.23 7.44
CA THR A 464 -33.21 -21.71 8.82
C THR A 464 -34.04 -20.91 9.85
N THR A 465 -34.53 -19.72 9.47
CA THR A 465 -35.32 -18.85 10.35
C THR A 465 -36.80 -18.97 10.03
N ASN A 466 -37.57 -19.55 10.94
CA ASN A 466 -39.02 -19.63 10.82
C ASN A 466 -39.70 -18.48 11.51
N VAL A 467 -40.67 -17.88 10.84
CA VAL A 467 -41.57 -16.85 11.39
C VAL A 467 -42.99 -17.36 11.38
N THR A 468 -43.76 -17.08 12.42
CA THR A 468 -45.17 -17.46 12.52
C THR A 468 -46.06 -16.24 12.61
N ALA A 469 -47.22 -16.30 11.99
CA ALA A 469 -48.27 -15.29 12.11
C ALA A 469 -49.64 -15.96 12.26
N ASP A 470 -50.43 -15.37 13.14
CA ASP A 470 -51.79 -15.81 13.39
C ASP A 470 -52.80 -14.97 12.60
N SER A 471 -53.85 -15.60 12.09
CA SER A 471 -55.00 -14.92 11.53
C SER A 471 -55.79 -14.17 12.60
N ASN A 472 -56.72 -13.33 12.18
CA ASN A 472 -57.79 -12.89 13.07
C ASN A 472 -58.56 -14.12 13.63
N SER A 473 -59.06 -13.96 14.86
CA SER A 473 -59.98 -14.94 15.42
C SER A 473 -61.34 -14.86 14.72
N LEU A 474 -61.81 -15.98 14.21
CA LEU A 474 -63.13 -16.10 13.54
C LEU A 474 -64.08 -16.95 14.39
N LYS A 475 -65.21 -16.36 14.78
CA LYS A 475 -66.27 -17.05 15.52
C LYS A 475 -67.42 -17.46 14.58
N VAL A 476 -67.65 -18.74 14.47
CA VAL A 476 -68.78 -19.30 13.74
C VAL A 476 -69.83 -19.76 14.77
N THR A 477 -71.10 -19.34 14.59
CA THR A 477 -72.21 -19.76 15.42
C THR A 477 -73.26 -20.46 14.55
N ILE A 478 -73.64 -21.67 14.93
CA ILE A 478 -74.74 -22.39 14.28
C ILE A 478 -76.00 -22.12 15.07
N SER A 479 -76.96 -21.40 14.46
CA SER A 479 -78.28 -21.15 15.04
C SER A 479 -79.25 -22.17 14.45
N ALA A 480 -79.81 -23.02 15.28
CA ALA A 480 -80.94 -23.85 14.88
C ALA A 480 -82.19 -22.98 14.86
N THR A 481 -82.72 -22.67 13.67
CA THR A 481 -84.08 -22.16 13.56
C THR A 481 -85.00 -23.35 13.62
N VAL A 482 -85.72 -23.44 14.79
CA VAL A 482 -86.88 -24.32 14.87
C VAL A 482 -87.96 -23.70 14.01
N GLY A 483 -88.21 -24.24 12.85
CA GLY A 483 -89.38 -23.85 12.02
C GLY A 483 -90.65 -24.13 12.75
N PRO A 484 -91.74 -23.37 12.53
CA PRO A 484 -93.03 -23.58 13.17
C PRO A 484 -93.63 -24.94 12.88
#